data_6ef1fd391127cc7d75ded9cea4dab678
#
_entry.id   6ef1fd391127cc7d75ded9cea4dab678
#
_cell.length_a   1.000
_cell.length_b   1.000
_cell.length_c   1.000
_cell.angle_alpha   90.00
_cell.angle_beta   90.00
_cell.angle_gamma   90.00
#
_symmetry.space_group_name_H-M   'P 1'
#
loop_
_entity.id
_entity.type
_entity.pdbx_description
1 polymer ?
#
loop_
_entity_poly.entity_id
_entity_poly.type
_entity_poly.pdbx_seq_one_letter_code
_entity_poly.pdbx_strand_id
1 'polypeptide(L)'
;MKVMFNFFCAFLSVVVCFAQGSDPAAKKILDQASAKIKSYKSVQAIFTLQVQDAQGAPQGTKKGTVNMKGSKYVVLITGQEIFCDGKTIWTYDKSANEVTITKVDPSSNTLSPQKLFTDFYDKDFLYKLNGEQKIGTKTVVEIEMTPIDKTQNFHKVYLYVDKKSNLVTSGKMLDKSGNRYTYTINSLNGKANLSDASFTFDKSKHPGVEEVNLTQ
;
A
#
# COMPACT_ATOMS: atom_id res chain seq x y z
N MET A 1 10.10 71.19 -31.46
CA MET A 1 8.98 70.31 -31.08
C MET A 1 9.51 68.89 -31.14
N LYS A 2 9.94 68.30 -30.01
CA LYS A 2 10.52 66.97 -29.92
C LYS A 2 9.42 66.00 -29.50
N VAL A 3 9.09 65.06 -30.38
CA VAL A 3 8.13 63.96 -30.10
C VAL A 3 8.94 62.81 -29.47
N MET A 4 8.65 62.56 -28.20
CA MET A 4 9.18 61.39 -27.47
C MET A 4 8.28 60.17 -27.74
N PHE A 5 8.82 59.15 -28.40
CA PHE A 5 8.16 57.88 -28.68
C PHE A 5 8.42 56.93 -27.48
N ASN A 6 7.42 56.76 -26.64
CA ASN A 6 7.48 55.81 -25.52
C ASN A 6 7.22 54.40 -26.05
N PHE A 7 8.25 53.55 -26.04
CA PHE A 7 8.16 52.12 -26.36
C PHE A 7 7.77 51.36 -25.08
N PHE A 8 6.50 51.04 -24.99
CA PHE A 8 5.96 50.24 -23.87
C PHE A 8 6.20 48.75 -24.16
N CYS A 9 7.27 48.17 -23.60
CA CYS A 9 7.59 46.77 -23.73
C CYS A 9 6.67 45.96 -22.78
N ALA A 10 5.59 45.39 -23.31
CA ALA A 10 4.71 44.49 -22.59
C ALA A 10 5.43 43.16 -22.33
N PHE A 11 5.87 42.93 -21.10
CA PHE A 11 6.47 41.68 -20.66
C PHE A 11 5.35 40.64 -20.49
N LEU A 12 5.18 39.77 -21.47
CA LEU A 12 4.21 38.68 -21.47
C LEU A 12 4.73 37.58 -20.54
N SER A 13 4.32 37.62 -19.28
CA SER A 13 4.61 36.56 -18.31
C SER A 13 3.84 35.30 -18.70
N VAL A 14 4.50 34.33 -19.29
CA VAL A 14 3.95 32.98 -19.53
C VAL A 14 3.88 32.28 -18.16
N VAL A 15 2.70 32.25 -17.55
CA VAL A 15 2.41 31.39 -16.39
C VAL A 15 2.32 29.96 -16.91
N VAL A 16 3.40 29.21 -16.77
CA VAL A 16 3.39 27.77 -17.01
C VAL A 16 2.59 27.14 -15.87
N CYS A 17 1.32 26.89 -16.12
CA CYS A 17 0.47 26.11 -15.24
C CYS A 17 0.96 24.66 -15.31
N PHE A 18 1.78 24.23 -14.33
CA PHE A 18 2.10 22.82 -14.18
C PHE A 18 0.81 22.10 -13.80
N ALA A 19 0.21 21.41 -14.75
CA ALA A 19 -0.85 20.45 -14.47
C ALA A 19 -0.31 19.51 -13.37
N GLN A 20 -1.04 19.38 -12.25
CA GLN A 20 -0.70 18.45 -11.16
C GLN A 20 -0.93 17.01 -11.62
N GLY A 21 -0.09 16.53 -12.53
CA GLY A 21 -0.01 15.13 -12.93
C GLY A 21 0.90 14.36 -11.99
N SER A 22 0.80 13.05 -12.04
CA SER A 22 1.74 12.16 -11.32
C SER A 22 3.16 12.33 -11.81
N ASP A 23 4.12 12.32 -10.90
CA ASP A 23 5.55 12.50 -11.19
C ASP A 23 6.12 11.30 -11.98
N PRO A 24 6.66 11.48 -13.20
CA PRO A 24 7.20 10.37 -13.99
C PRO A 24 8.40 9.67 -13.31
N ALA A 25 9.20 10.39 -12.51
CA ALA A 25 10.32 9.80 -11.78
C ALA A 25 9.81 8.88 -10.66
N ALA A 26 8.77 9.30 -9.93
CA ALA A 26 8.10 8.45 -8.96
C ALA A 26 7.48 7.23 -9.62
N LYS A 27 6.81 7.41 -10.78
CA LYS A 27 6.24 6.30 -11.56
C LYS A 27 7.28 5.24 -11.90
N LYS A 28 8.41 5.64 -12.42
CA LYS A 28 9.48 4.71 -12.79
C LYS A 28 9.92 3.84 -11.61
N ILE A 29 10.01 4.40 -10.40
CA ILE A 29 10.41 3.67 -9.19
C ILE A 29 9.30 2.70 -8.76
N LEU A 30 8.04 3.14 -8.80
CA LEU A 30 6.89 2.28 -8.50
C LEU A 30 6.77 1.12 -9.48
N ASP A 31 6.96 1.37 -10.79
CA ASP A 31 6.97 0.34 -11.83
C ASP A 31 8.08 -0.71 -11.58
N GLN A 32 9.28 -0.26 -11.20
CA GLN A 32 10.38 -1.16 -10.87
C GLN A 32 10.09 -1.99 -9.63
N ALA A 33 9.51 -1.40 -8.59
CA ALA A 33 9.14 -2.11 -7.38
C ALA A 33 8.04 -3.15 -7.65
N SER A 34 7.03 -2.79 -8.42
CA SER A 34 5.97 -3.69 -8.87
C SER A 34 6.53 -4.85 -9.71
N ALA A 35 7.35 -4.55 -10.72
CA ALA A 35 7.98 -5.56 -11.57
C ALA A 35 8.84 -6.52 -10.73
N LYS A 36 9.54 -6.01 -9.71
CA LYS A 36 10.35 -6.83 -8.81
C LYS A 36 9.51 -7.82 -8.03
N ILE A 37 8.41 -7.40 -7.44
CA ILE A 37 7.49 -8.30 -6.72
C ILE A 37 6.86 -9.32 -7.67
N LYS A 38 6.39 -8.88 -8.84
CA LYS A 38 5.80 -9.75 -9.88
C LYS A 38 6.78 -10.79 -10.43
N SER A 39 8.08 -10.54 -10.36
CA SER A 39 9.10 -11.51 -10.78
C SER A 39 9.19 -12.74 -9.89
N TYR A 40 8.63 -12.68 -8.68
CA TYR A 40 8.60 -13.82 -7.76
C TYR A 40 7.36 -14.69 -8.01
N LYS A 41 7.54 -16.02 -8.04
CA LYS A 41 6.41 -16.98 -8.13
C LYS A 41 5.54 -16.91 -6.89
N SER A 42 6.16 -16.68 -5.75
CA SER A 42 5.49 -16.53 -4.45
C SER A 42 6.36 -15.69 -3.54
N VAL A 43 5.72 -15.00 -2.61
CA VAL A 43 6.38 -14.10 -1.64
C VAL A 43 5.88 -14.42 -0.24
N GLN A 44 6.81 -14.53 0.70
CA GLN A 44 6.49 -14.46 2.13
C GLN A 44 7.22 -13.24 2.70
N ALA A 45 6.49 -12.37 3.41
CA ALA A 45 7.10 -11.27 4.11
C ALA A 45 6.63 -11.24 5.58
N ILE A 46 7.57 -10.97 6.47
CA ILE A 46 7.29 -10.68 7.88
C ILE A 46 7.29 -9.16 8.04
N PHE A 47 6.26 -8.62 8.67
CA PHE A 47 6.12 -7.19 8.84
C PHE A 47 5.77 -6.82 10.28
N THR A 48 6.00 -5.55 10.60
CA THR A 48 5.53 -4.91 11.82
C THR A 48 4.63 -3.74 11.44
N LEU A 49 3.46 -3.65 12.08
CA LEU A 49 2.55 -2.51 12.01
C LEU A 49 2.62 -1.75 13.33
N GLN A 50 3.00 -0.48 13.26
CA GLN A 50 2.93 0.46 14.37
C GLN A 50 1.76 1.42 14.15
N VAL A 51 0.97 1.64 15.19
CA VAL A 51 -0.15 2.58 15.16
C VAL A 51 0.15 3.72 16.14
N GLN A 52 -0.03 4.95 15.67
CA GLN A 52 0.03 6.16 16.47
C GLN A 52 -1.27 6.95 16.26
N ASP A 53 -1.74 7.61 17.30
CA ASP A 53 -2.87 8.55 17.18
C ASP A 53 -2.48 9.87 16.51
N ALA A 54 -3.44 10.79 16.41
CA ALA A 54 -3.24 12.12 15.81
C ALA A 54 -2.18 12.95 16.54
N GLN A 55 -1.98 12.74 17.83
CA GLN A 55 -0.98 13.40 18.67
C GLN A 55 0.40 12.75 18.55
N GLY A 56 0.50 11.59 17.88
CA GLY A 56 1.72 10.80 17.72
C GLY A 56 1.99 9.85 18.87
N ALA A 57 1.05 9.70 19.81
CA ALA A 57 1.19 8.75 20.91
C ALA A 57 1.04 7.31 20.39
N PRO A 58 1.91 6.36 20.82
CA PRO A 58 1.83 4.97 20.39
C PRO A 58 0.53 4.31 20.86
N GLN A 59 -0.21 3.68 19.93
CA GLN A 59 -1.44 2.93 20.21
C GLN A 59 -1.21 1.41 20.12
N GLY A 60 0.00 0.99 19.82
CA GLY A 60 0.39 -0.41 19.79
C GLY A 60 1.26 -0.78 18.60
N THR A 61 1.79 -2.00 18.70
CA THR A 61 2.59 -2.63 17.66
C THR A 61 2.10 -4.05 17.45
N LYS A 62 1.81 -4.40 16.18
CA LYS A 62 1.40 -5.74 15.78
C LYS A 62 2.46 -6.31 14.84
N LYS A 63 2.77 -7.59 15.01
CA LYS A 63 3.60 -8.35 14.05
C LYS A 63 2.70 -9.22 13.19
N GLY A 64 3.08 -9.39 11.94
CA GLY A 64 2.32 -10.22 11.02
C GLY A 64 3.20 -10.83 9.95
N THR A 65 2.59 -11.77 9.22
CA THR A 65 3.15 -12.40 8.03
C THR A 65 2.18 -12.22 6.88
N VAL A 66 2.69 -11.92 5.71
CA VAL A 66 1.92 -11.95 4.47
C VAL A 66 2.55 -12.97 3.52
N ASN A 67 1.72 -13.88 3.01
CA ASN A 67 2.07 -14.83 1.96
C ASN A 67 1.29 -14.50 0.71
N MET A 68 1.93 -14.48 -0.45
CA MET A 68 1.29 -14.17 -1.74
C MET A 68 1.74 -15.14 -2.82
N LYS A 69 0.80 -15.52 -3.71
CA LYS A 69 1.04 -16.33 -4.90
C LYS A 69 0.02 -16.01 -5.99
N GLY A 70 0.43 -15.27 -7.01
CA GLY A 70 -0.49 -14.75 -8.02
C GLY A 70 -1.56 -13.85 -7.38
N SER A 71 -2.86 -14.17 -7.58
CA SER A 71 -3.99 -13.46 -6.98
C SER A 71 -4.32 -13.88 -5.53
N LYS A 72 -3.65 -14.93 -5.02
CA LYS A 72 -3.91 -15.50 -3.70
C LYS A 72 -3.05 -14.83 -2.64
N TYR A 73 -3.60 -14.64 -1.45
CA TYR A 73 -2.82 -14.15 -0.31
C TYR A 73 -3.36 -14.64 1.03
N VAL A 74 -2.47 -14.65 2.01
CA VAL A 74 -2.81 -14.84 3.44
C VAL A 74 -2.12 -13.76 4.23
N VAL A 75 -2.87 -13.09 5.12
CA VAL A 75 -2.32 -12.17 6.11
C VAL A 75 -2.60 -12.75 7.49
N LEU A 76 -1.56 -13.02 8.24
CA LEU A 76 -1.62 -13.43 9.63
C LEU A 76 -1.11 -12.27 10.47
N ILE A 77 -1.97 -11.67 11.26
CA ILE A 77 -1.62 -10.58 12.18
C ILE A 77 -2.23 -10.85 13.55
N THR A 78 -1.66 -10.31 14.60
CA THR A 78 -2.18 -10.47 15.95
C THR A 78 -3.67 -10.12 16.00
N GLY A 79 -4.49 -11.09 16.39
CA GLY A 79 -5.95 -10.98 16.52
C GLY A 79 -6.76 -11.27 15.27
N GLN A 80 -6.15 -11.33 14.08
CA GLN A 80 -6.89 -11.51 12.83
C GLN A 80 -6.10 -12.34 11.81
N GLU A 81 -6.84 -13.13 11.01
CA GLU A 81 -6.30 -13.85 9.86
C GLU A 81 -7.16 -13.57 8.63
N ILE A 82 -6.52 -13.29 7.49
CA ILE A 82 -7.22 -13.02 6.24
C ILE A 82 -6.69 -13.99 5.20
N PHE A 83 -7.57 -14.76 4.59
CA PHE A 83 -7.26 -15.69 3.51
C PHE A 83 -7.94 -15.22 2.24
N CYS A 84 -7.28 -15.41 1.10
CA CYS A 84 -7.86 -15.13 -0.22
C CYS A 84 -7.34 -16.16 -1.22
N ASP A 85 -8.26 -16.92 -1.83
CA ASP A 85 -7.93 -17.88 -2.90
C ASP A 85 -7.93 -17.27 -4.31
N GLY A 86 -8.15 -15.94 -4.40
CA GLY A 86 -8.29 -15.19 -5.64
C GLY A 86 -9.74 -14.97 -6.08
N LYS A 87 -10.72 -15.57 -5.41
CA LYS A 87 -12.17 -15.43 -5.67
C LYS A 87 -12.95 -15.07 -4.40
N THR A 88 -12.58 -15.68 -3.30
CA THR A 88 -13.22 -15.56 -1.99
C THR A 88 -12.22 -15.03 -0.98
N ILE A 89 -12.69 -14.19 -0.08
CA ILE A 89 -11.93 -13.66 1.06
C ILE A 89 -12.60 -14.18 2.34
N TRP A 90 -11.82 -14.75 3.24
CA TRP A 90 -12.20 -15.13 4.60
C TRP A 90 -11.44 -14.23 5.56
N THR A 91 -12.18 -13.49 6.37
CA THR A 91 -11.62 -12.65 7.44
C THR A 91 -12.01 -13.26 8.79
N TYR A 92 -11.05 -13.88 9.46
CA TYR A 92 -11.26 -14.51 10.75
C TYR A 92 -10.81 -13.59 11.88
N ASP A 93 -11.75 -13.24 12.77
CA ASP A 93 -11.50 -12.54 14.02
C ASP A 93 -11.32 -13.57 15.14
N LYS A 94 -10.13 -13.62 15.74
CA LYS A 94 -9.82 -14.59 16.80
C LYS A 94 -10.54 -14.26 18.10
N SER A 95 -10.87 -13.00 18.34
CA SER A 95 -11.51 -12.59 19.60
C SER A 95 -13.00 -12.94 19.61
N ALA A 96 -13.66 -12.82 18.46
CA ALA A 96 -15.05 -13.19 18.27
C ALA A 96 -15.24 -14.68 17.93
N ASN A 97 -14.17 -15.38 17.53
CA ASN A 97 -14.22 -16.70 16.90
C ASN A 97 -15.19 -16.73 15.70
N GLU A 98 -15.14 -15.69 14.87
CA GLU A 98 -16.03 -15.47 13.73
C GLU A 98 -15.23 -15.37 12.44
N VAL A 99 -15.73 -15.97 11.36
CA VAL A 99 -15.20 -15.76 10.01
C VAL A 99 -16.23 -15.13 9.11
N THR A 100 -15.92 -13.93 8.60
CA THR A 100 -16.71 -13.26 7.56
C THR A 100 -16.21 -13.70 6.19
N ILE A 101 -17.14 -14.13 5.32
CA ILE A 101 -16.84 -14.63 3.97
C ILE A 101 -17.39 -13.65 2.94
N THR A 102 -16.53 -13.14 2.04
CA THR A 102 -16.91 -12.21 0.98
C THR A 102 -16.34 -12.65 -0.37
N LYS A 103 -16.92 -12.16 -1.47
CA LYS A 103 -16.29 -12.28 -2.81
C LYS A 103 -15.19 -11.24 -2.99
N VAL A 104 -14.15 -11.60 -3.75
CA VAL A 104 -13.21 -10.61 -4.26
C VAL A 104 -13.95 -9.69 -5.22
N ASP A 105 -14.03 -8.40 -4.88
CA ASP A 105 -14.56 -7.36 -5.75
C ASP A 105 -13.40 -6.60 -6.40
N PRO A 106 -13.16 -6.79 -7.72
CA PRO A 106 -12.11 -6.07 -8.43
C PRO A 106 -12.30 -4.55 -8.46
N SER A 107 -13.57 -4.10 -8.33
CA SER A 107 -13.92 -2.67 -8.30
C SER A 107 -13.76 -2.05 -6.92
N SER A 108 -13.61 -2.88 -5.88
CA SER A 108 -13.42 -2.40 -4.52
C SER A 108 -12.13 -1.59 -4.38
N ASN A 109 -12.25 -0.42 -3.78
CA ASN A 109 -11.11 0.43 -3.42
C ASN A 109 -10.36 -0.07 -2.16
N THR A 110 -10.66 -1.28 -1.69
CA THR A 110 -9.99 -1.89 -0.54
C THR A 110 -8.53 -2.18 -0.87
N LEU A 111 -7.61 -1.69 -0.04
CA LEU A 111 -6.18 -1.97 -0.15
C LEU A 111 -5.90 -3.42 0.27
N SER A 112 -5.94 -4.35 -0.68
CA SER A 112 -5.45 -5.71 -0.43
C SER A 112 -3.92 -5.73 -0.39
N PRO A 113 -3.29 -6.71 0.28
CA PRO A 113 -1.83 -6.88 0.25
C PRO A 113 -1.29 -6.95 -1.18
N GLN A 114 -2.02 -7.58 -2.08
CA GLN A 114 -1.64 -7.68 -3.48
C GLN A 114 -1.66 -6.31 -4.17
N LYS A 115 -2.71 -5.50 -3.96
CA LYS A 115 -2.75 -4.12 -4.48
C LYS A 115 -1.58 -3.29 -3.94
N LEU A 116 -1.21 -3.43 -2.66
CA LEU A 116 -0.09 -2.69 -2.06
C LEU A 116 1.28 -3.01 -2.69
N PHE A 117 1.44 -4.17 -3.32
CA PHE A 117 2.71 -4.61 -3.89
C PHE A 117 2.71 -4.68 -5.43
N THR A 118 1.57 -4.36 -6.10
CA THR A 118 1.46 -4.40 -7.56
C THR A 118 1.00 -3.06 -8.15
N ASP A 119 0.07 -3.00 -9.07
CA ASP A 119 -0.21 -1.85 -9.93
C ASP A 119 -1.24 -0.84 -9.37
N PHE A 120 -1.50 -0.83 -8.06
CA PHE A 120 -2.55 0.00 -7.46
C PHE A 120 -2.34 1.52 -7.64
N TYR A 121 -1.10 1.95 -7.82
CA TYR A 121 -0.74 3.37 -7.84
C TYR A 121 -1.23 4.12 -9.07
N ASP A 122 -1.30 3.47 -10.24
CA ASP A 122 -1.53 4.17 -11.51
C ASP A 122 -2.94 4.78 -11.65
N LYS A 123 -3.96 4.09 -11.13
CA LYS A 123 -5.36 4.51 -11.25
C LYS A 123 -5.92 5.14 -9.99
N ASP A 124 -5.36 4.76 -8.84
CA ASP A 124 -5.95 5.07 -7.55
C ASP A 124 -5.27 6.24 -6.85
N PHE A 125 -4.05 6.65 -7.32
CA PHE A 125 -3.26 7.67 -6.65
C PHE A 125 -2.61 8.68 -7.60
N LEU A 126 -2.52 9.92 -7.13
CA LEU A 126 -1.50 10.87 -7.57
C LEU A 126 -0.25 10.64 -6.74
N TYR A 127 0.91 10.65 -7.35
CA TYR A 127 2.17 10.37 -6.67
C TYR A 127 3.26 11.38 -7.01
N LYS A 128 4.16 11.60 -6.05
CA LYS A 128 5.27 12.56 -6.11
C LYS A 128 6.52 11.96 -5.47
N LEU A 129 7.67 12.20 -6.08
CA LEU A 129 8.97 11.88 -5.52
C LEU A 129 9.36 12.95 -4.49
N ASN A 130 9.56 12.56 -3.23
CA ASN A 130 9.99 13.47 -2.17
C ASN A 130 11.52 13.50 -1.99
N GLY A 131 12.24 12.50 -2.53
CA GLY A 131 13.69 12.42 -2.47
C GLY A 131 14.20 11.15 -1.81
N GLU A 132 15.48 11.18 -1.45
CA GLU A 132 16.18 10.04 -0.87
C GLU A 132 16.51 10.28 0.59
N GLN A 133 16.46 9.20 1.38
CA GLN A 133 16.88 9.24 2.78
C GLN A 133 17.53 7.91 3.19
N LYS A 134 18.26 7.93 4.30
CA LYS A 134 18.81 6.71 4.91
C LYS A 134 17.88 6.20 6.00
N ILE A 135 17.49 4.92 5.92
CA ILE A 135 16.80 4.19 6.98
C ILE A 135 17.67 3.00 7.37
N GLY A 136 18.32 3.09 8.54
CA GLY A 136 19.34 2.13 8.94
C GLY A 136 20.49 2.12 7.94
N THR A 137 20.82 0.96 7.40
CA THR A 137 21.89 0.77 6.39
C THR A 137 21.43 0.95 4.95
N LYS A 138 20.13 1.17 4.72
CA LYS A 138 19.55 1.27 3.37
C LYS A 138 19.37 2.72 2.94
N THR A 139 19.65 3.00 1.67
CA THR A 139 19.23 4.25 1.01
C THR A 139 17.87 3.98 0.35
N VAL A 140 16.85 4.66 0.81
CA VAL A 140 15.48 4.53 0.30
C VAL A 140 15.04 5.79 -0.40
N VAL A 141 14.13 5.62 -1.36
CA VAL A 141 13.43 6.72 -2.02
C VAL A 141 12.05 6.83 -1.38
N GLU A 142 11.67 8.03 -0.96
CA GLU A 142 10.34 8.32 -0.45
C GLU A 142 9.42 8.77 -1.58
N ILE A 143 8.30 8.08 -1.74
CA ILE A 143 7.23 8.42 -2.68
C ILE A 143 5.99 8.76 -1.88
N GLU A 144 5.52 9.98 -2.05
CA GLU A 144 4.26 10.45 -1.48
C GLU A 144 3.12 10.13 -2.44
N MET A 145 2.03 9.58 -1.92
CA MET A 145 0.86 9.17 -2.68
C MET A 145 -0.39 9.76 -2.05
N THR A 146 -1.23 10.36 -2.90
CA THR A 146 -2.51 10.95 -2.50
C THR A 146 -3.64 10.24 -3.23
N PRO A 147 -4.63 9.65 -2.54
CA PRO A 147 -5.73 8.96 -3.20
C PRO A 147 -6.52 9.93 -4.08
N ILE A 148 -6.86 9.49 -5.31
CA ILE A 148 -7.72 10.22 -6.24
C ILE A 148 -9.16 10.22 -5.69
N ASP A 149 -9.61 9.06 -5.23
CA ASP A 149 -10.90 8.93 -4.56
C ASP A 149 -10.84 9.54 -3.15
N LYS A 150 -11.52 10.66 -2.99
CA LYS A 150 -11.58 11.40 -1.71
C LYS A 150 -12.50 10.76 -0.67
N THR A 151 -13.26 9.72 -1.02
CA THR A 151 -14.11 9.00 -0.06
C THR A 151 -13.31 8.02 0.82
N GLN A 152 -12.08 7.65 0.40
CA GLN A 152 -11.19 6.82 1.22
C GLN A 152 -11.05 7.39 2.64
N ASN A 153 -10.96 6.52 3.63
CA ASN A 153 -10.76 6.89 5.04
C ASN A 153 -9.34 7.39 5.37
N PHE A 154 -8.44 7.37 4.40
CA PHE A 154 -7.09 7.95 4.49
C PHE A 154 -6.88 9.02 3.42
N HIS A 155 -5.92 9.91 3.63
CA HIS A 155 -5.64 11.02 2.72
C HIS A 155 -4.21 11.06 2.19
N LYS A 156 -3.29 10.26 2.77
CA LYS A 156 -1.90 10.23 2.37
C LYS A 156 -1.27 8.86 2.63
N VAL A 157 -0.43 8.42 1.71
CA VAL A 157 0.43 7.25 1.87
C VAL A 157 1.85 7.63 1.47
N TYR A 158 2.83 7.22 2.24
CA TYR A 158 4.26 7.30 1.89
C TYR A 158 4.79 5.89 1.71
N LEU A 159 5.49 5.65 0.60
CA LEU A 159 6.21 4.41 0.36
C LEU A 159 7.72 4.67 0.38
N TYR A 160 8.46 3.76 0.98
CA TYR A 160 9.91 3.80 1.06
C TYR A 160 10.48 2.61 0.28
N VAL A 161 11.09 2.90 -0.88
CA VAL A 161 11.64 1.90 -1.80
C VAL A 161 13.16 1.88 -1.67
N ASP A 162 13.74 0.73 -1.36
CA ASP A 162 15.19 0.55 -1.33
C ASP A 162 15.77 0.63 -2.74
N LYS A 163 16.68 1.56 -2.96
CA LYS A 163 17.34 1.79 -4.26
C LYS A 163 18.13 0.61 -4.80
N LYS A 164 18.68 -0.22 -3.93
CA LYS A 164 19.51 -1.36 -4.33
C LYS A 164 18.69 -2.56 -4.77
N SER A 165 17.61 -2.85 -4.06
CA SER A 165 16.79 -4.03 -4.31
C SER A 165 15.52 -3.76 -5.12
N ASN A 166 15.11 -2.50 -5.28
CA ASN A 166 13.82 -2.06 -5.80
C ASN A 166 12.64 -2.67 -5.03
N LEU A 167 12.79 -2.93 -3.73
CA LEU A 167 11.74 -3.45 -2.88
C LEU A 167 11.20 -2.36 -1.96
N VAL A 168 9.90 -2.34 -1.77
CA VAL A 168 9.28 -1.55 -0.69
C VAL A 168 9.77 -2.11 0.64
N THR A 169 10.35 -1.25 1.48
CA THR A 169 10.86 -1.61 2.81
C THR A 169 9.92 -1.20 3.91
N SER A 170 9.15 -0.13 3.69
CA SER A 170 8.14 0.34 4.63
C SER A 170 7.11 1.22 3.91
N GLY A 171 5.98 1.43 4.57
CA GLY A 171 4.95 2.38 4.16
C GLY A 171 4.33 3.04 5.38
N LYS A 172 3.90 4.29 5.22
CA LYS A 172 3.19 5.04 6.25
C LYS A 172 1.89 5.60 5.66
N MET A 173 0.77 5.28 6.28
CA MET A 173 -0.54 5.78 5.92
C MET A 173 -1.05 6.77 6.98
N LEU A 174 -1.63 7.87 6.54
CA LEU A 174 -2.29 8.86 7.39
C LEU A 174 -3.79 8.79 7.13
N ASP A 175 -4.57 8.44 8.15
CA ASP A 175 -6.02 8.46 8.03
C ASP A 175 -6.60 9.87 8.21
N LYS A 176 -7.90 10.02 7.93
CA LYS A 176 -8.59 11.31 8.06
C LYS A 176 -8.80 11.75 9.51
N SER A 177 -8.68 10.83 10.45
CA SER A 177 -8.74 11.10 11.89
C SER A 177 -7.38 11.53 12.46
N GLY A 178 -6.32 11.54 11.63
CA GLY A 178 -4.96 11.92 12.00
C GLY A 178 -4.10 10.77 12.50
N ASN A 179 -4.65 9.56 12.60
CA ASN A 179 -3.85 8.39 13.00
C ASN A 179 -2.82 8.03 11.93
N ARG A 180 -1.71 7.45 12.38
CA ARG A 180 -0.58 7.04 11.56
C ARG A 180 -0.36 5.54 11.68
N TYR A 181 -0.33 4.87 10.54
CA TYR A 181 -0.10 3.43 10.43
C TYR A 181 1.22 3.22 9.68
N THR A 182 2.24 2.74 10.38
CA THR A 182 3.55 2.49 9.78
C THR A 182 3.79 0.99 9.65
N TYR A 183 3.91 0.52 8.42
CA TYR A 183 4.26 -0.85 8.07
C TYR A 183 5.75 -0.93 7.76
N THR A 184 6.47 -1.83 8.41
CA THR A 184 7.88 -2.10 8.13
C THR A 184 8.04 -3.55 7.72
N ILE A 185 8.66 -3.81 6.57
CA ILE A 185 8.99 -5.15 6.11
C ILE A 185 10.30 -5.58 6.79
N ASN A 186 10.20 -6.52 7.72
CA ASN A 186 11.35 -7.01 8.49
C ASN A 186 12.15 -8.04 7.69
N SER A 187 11.46 -8.88 6.92
CA SER A 187 12.08 -9.83 5.99
C SER A 187 11.17 -10.12 4.81
N LEU A 188 11.76 -10.45 3.65
CA LEU A 188 11.05 -10.85 2.45
C LEU A 188 11.77 -12.02 1.79
N ASN A 189 11.03 -13.11 1.55
CA ASN A 189 11.49 -14.30 0.83
C ASN A 189 10.67 -14.45 -0.48
N GLY A 190 11.29 -14.13 -1.61
CA GLY A 190 10.69 -14.28 -2.95
C GLY A 190 10.77 -15.69 -3.53
N LYS A 191 11.27 -16.67 -2.74
CA LYS A 191 11.37 -18.09 -3.11
C LYS A 191 10.61 -19.00 -2.15
N ALA A 192 9.60 -18.45 -1.45
CA ALA A 192 8.81 -19.22 -0.50
C ALA A 192 8.07 -20.37 -1.22
N ASN A 193 8.10 -21.57 -0.67
CA ASN A 193 7.32 -22.68 -1.20
C ASN A 193 5.94 -22.69 -0.53
N LEU A 194 4.95 -22.11 -1.22
CA LEU A 194 3.59 -21.94 -0.70
C LEU A 194 2.62 -22.90 -1.40
N SER A 195 1.97 -23.77 -0.60
CA SER A 195 0.90 -24.65 -1.08
C SER A 195 -0.35 -23.83 -1.39
N ASP A 196 -1.10 -24.22 -2.44
CA ASP A 196 -2.37 -23.56 -2.76
C ASP A 196 -3.43 -23.72 -1.67
N ALA A 197 -3.41 -24.83 -0.93
CA ALA A 197 -4.29 -25.06 0.21
C ALA A 197 -4.07 -24.07 1.36
N SER A 198 -2.90 -23.43 1.46
CA SER A 198 -2.64 -22.42 2.50
C SER A 198 -3.40 -21.12 2.33
N PHE A 199 -4.03 -20.90 1.17
CA PHE A 199 -4.74 -19.66 0.84
C PHE A 199 -6.25 -19.74 1.07
N THR A 200 -6.74 -20.85 1.64
CA THR A 200 -8.15 -21.08 1.96
C THR A 200 -8.31 -21.21 3.47
N PHE A 201 -9.36 -20.63 4.01
CA PHE A 201 -9.69 -20.81 5.43
C PHE A 201 -10.09 -22.28 5.69
N ASP A 202 -9.46 -22.89 6.66
CA ASP A 202 -9.73 -24.28 7.05
C ASP A 202 -10.53 -24.29 8.37
N LYS A 203 -11.85 -24.46 8.25
CA LYS A 203 -12.77 -24.49 9.38
C LYS A 203 -12.41 -25.56 10.42
N SER A 204 -11.81 -26.68 9.99
CA SER A 204 -11.46 -27.76 10.90
C SER A 204 -10.40 -27.36 11.93
N LYS A 205 -9.63 -26.31 11.65
CA LYS A 205 -8.63 -25.72 12.57
C LYS A 205 -9.20 -24.68 13.52
N HIS A 206 -10.50 -24.35 13.37
CA HIS A 206 -11.18 -23.30 14.15
C HIS A 206 -12.46 -23.87 14.76
N PRO A 207 -12.37 -24.72 15.80
CA PRO A 207 -13.53 -25.34 16.42
C PRO A 207 -14.52 -24.29 16.93
N GLY A 208 -15.82 -24.48 16.63
CA GLY A 208 -16.88 -23.58 17.07
C GLY A 208 -16.91 -22.22 16.39
N VAL A 209 -16.17 -22.05 15.26
CA VAL A 209 -16.19 -20.78 14.50
C VAL A 209 -17.58 -20.49 13.95
N GLU A 210 -18.05 -19.27 14.16
CA GLU A 210 -19.28 -18.73 13.55
C GLU A 210 -18.96 -18.20 12.14
N GLU A 211 -19.81 -18.53 11.17
CA GLU A 211 -19.64 -18.09 9.77
C GLU A 211 -20.69 -17.04 9.39
N VAL A 212 -20.20 -15.85 9.00
CA VAL A 212 -21.00 -14.80 8.41
C VAL A 212 -20.74 -14.76 6.89
N ASN A 213 -21.65 -15.36 6.12
CA ASN A 213 -21.49 -15.47 4.67
C ASN A 213 -22.18 -14.30 3.94
N LEU A 214 -21.39 -13.41 3.32
CA LEU A 214 -21.85 -12.24 2.56
C LEU A 214 -21.63 -12.41 1.05
N THR A 215 -21.51 -13.65 0.55
CA THR A 215 -21.28 -13.92 -0.89
C THR A 215 -22.55 -14.02 -1.73
N GLN A 216 -23.71 -13.88 -1.11
CA GLN A 216 -25.02 -13.99 -1.79
C GLN A 216 -25.34 -12.75 -2.61
#